data_1c27d470161736c74a067ba6b5b23888
#
_entry.id   1c27d470161736c74a067ba6b5b23888
#
_cell.length_a   1.000
_cell.length_b   1.000
_cell.length_c   1.000
_cell.angle_alpha   90.00
_cell.angle_beta   90.00
_cell.angle_gamma   90.00
#
_symmetry.space_group_name_H-M   'P 1'
#
loop_
_entity.id
_entity.type
_entity.pdbx_description
1 polymer ?
#
loop_
_entity_poly.entity_id
_entity_poly.type
_entity_poly.pdbx_seq_one_letter_code
_entity_poly.pdbx_strand_id
1 'polypeptide(L)'
;MLLPSLYPPGPRRPGPALINPCSGCALSFVKTRVRPVVPRDPLLVVVGAAPGAEDEERGLPFSGAVGSFVRGALATAGVDPTQVAFAYLTRCR
;
A
#
# COMPACT_ATOMS: atom_id res chain seq x y z
N MET A 1 22.65 4.01 11.94
CA MET A 1 22.59 2.99 13.00
C MET A 1 21.25 2.29 12.94
N LEU A 2 21.32 1.00 12.74
CA LEU A 2 20.11 0.19 12.70
C LEU A 2 19.64 -0.05 14.13
N LEU A 3 18.48 0.45 14.44
CA LEU A 3 17.84 0.09 15.69
C LEU A 3 17.52 -1.41 15.64
N PRO A 4 17.87 -2.16 16.68
CA PRO A 4 17.42 -3.53 16.73
C PRO A 4 15.90 -3.54 16.62
N SER A 5 15.40 -4.43 15.82
CA SER A 5 13.96 -4.57 15.65
C SER A 5 13.31 -4.74 17.02
N LEU A 6 12.36 -3.89 17.33
CA LEU A 6 11.56 -4.02 18.55
C LEU A 6 10.71 -5.29 18.51
N TYR A 7 10.62 -5.89 17.34
CA TYR A 7 9.88 -7.12 17.13
C TYR A 7 10.91 -8.21 16.82
N PRO A 8 11.22 -9.07 17.78
CA PRO A 8 12.07 -10.22 17.47
C PRO A 8 11.43 -10.98 16.31
N PRO A 9 12.24 -11.46 15.36
CA PRO A 9 11.69 -12.29 14.31
C PRO A 9 11.06 -13.51 14.98
N GLY A 10 9.75 -13.44 15.14
CA GLY A 10 9.01 -14.61 15.58
C GLY A 10 9.17 -15.71 14.55
N PRO A 11 8.94 -16.96 14.94
CA PRO A 11 8.89 -18.02 13.96
C PRO A 11 7.88 -17.58 12.91
N ARG A 12 8.34 -17.49 11.69
CA ARG A 12 7.41 -17.36 10.60
C ARG A 12 6.43 -18.50 10.76
N ARG A 13 5.23 -18.16 11.10
CA ARG A 13 4.17 -19.14 11.03
C ARG A 13 4.29 -19.78 9.67
N PRO A 14 4.40 -21.11 9.60
CA PRO A 14 4.15 -21.78 8.34
C PRO A 14 2.78 -21.31 7.96
N GLY A 15 2.78 -20.29 7.14
CA GLY A 15 1.58 -19.57 6.96
C GLY A 15 0.50 -20.49 6.50
N PRO A 16 -0.67 -20.13 6.82
CA PRO A 16 -1.75 -20.49 5.98
C PRO A 16 -1.59 -19.76 4.66
N ALA A 17 -0.39 -19.85 4.07
CA ALA A 17 -0.21 -19.47 2.69
C ALA A 17 -1.24 -20.16 1.82
N LEU A 18 -1.79 -21.24 2.34
CA LEU A 18 -2.84 -22.00 1.73
C LEU A 18 -4.25 -21.51 2.10
N ILE A 19 -4.36 -20.67 3.11
CA ILE A 19 -5.64 -20.06 3.45
C ILE A 19 -5.71 -18.73 2.76
N ASN A 20 -6.67 -18.58 1.88
CA ASN A 20 -6.97 -17.29 1.30
C ASN A 20 -7.33 -16.35 2.46
N PRO A 21 -6.49 -15.33 2.79
CA PRO A 21 -6.76 -14.46 3.91
C PRO A 21 -8.05 -13.68 3.77
N CYS A 22 -8.59 -13.63 2.56
CA CYS A 22 -9.85 -12.96 2.28
C CYS A 22 -11.07 -13.80 2.54
N SER A 23 -10.92 -15.11 2.77
CA SER A 23 -12.07 -16.04 2.89
C SER A 23 -12.99 -15.71 4.06
N GLY A 24 -12.48 -15.15 5.14
CA GLY A 24 -13.28 -14.73 6.28
C GLY A 24 -13.61 -13.26 6.33
N CYS A 25 -13.35 -12.54 5.26
CA CYS A 25 -13.50 -11.09 5.20
C CYS A 25 -14.81 -10.70 4.49
N ALA A 26 -15.50 -9.69 5.01
CA ALA A 26 -16.71 -9.15 4.38
C ALA A 26 -16.44 -8.59 2.98
N LEU A 27 -15.19 -8.26 2.67
CA LEU A 27 -14.79 -7.72 1.37
C LEU A 27 -14.21 -8.79 0.44
N SER A 28 -14.38 -10.05 0.75
CA SER A 28 -13.80 -11.15 -0.02
C SER A 28 -14.27 -11.20 -1.48
N PHE A 29 -15.43 -10.65 -1.76
CA PHE A 29 -16.02 -10.62 -3.09
C PHE A 29 -15.64 -9.39 -3.91
N VAL A 30 -14.82 -8.50 -3.38
CA VAL A 30 -14.39 -7.30 -4.12
C VAL A 30 -13.55 -7.73 -5.31
N LYS A 31 -13.92 -7.27 -6.48
CA LYS A 31 -13.30 -7.67 -7.75
C LYS A 31 -11.89 -7.14 -7.91
N THR A 32 -11.65 -5.92 -7.48
CA THR A 32 -10.38 -5.24 -7.68
C THR A 32 -9.74 -4.96 -6.34
N ARG A 33 -8.53 -5.47 -6.16
CA ARG A 33 -7.68 -5.13 -5.04
C ARG A 33 -6.62 -4.15 -5.51
N VAL A 34 -6.42 -3.10 -4.73
CA VAL A 34 -5.43 -2.09 -5.06
C VAL A 34 -4.07 -2.54 -4.57
N ARG A 35 -3.19 -2.85 -5.50
CA ARG A 35 -1.84 -3.31 -5.18
C ARG A 35 -0.91 -2.14 -4.95
N PRO A 36 0.10 -2.30 -4.10
CA PRO A 36 1.10 -1.25 -3.93
C PRO A 36 1.87 -1.02 -5.23
N VAL A 37 2.25 0.22 -5.44
CA VAL A 37 3.16 0.60 -6.52
C VAL A 37 4.50 0.89 -5.87
N VAL A 38 5.50 0.07 -6.20
CA VAL A 38 6.82 0.15 -5.59
C VAL A 38 7.85 0.31 -6.69
N PRO A 39 8.52 1.46 -6.80
CA PRO A 39 9.63 1.63 -7.73
C PRO A 39 10.82 0.80 -7.27
N ARG A 40 11.82 0.69 -8.14
CA ARG A 40 12.97 -0.17 -7.89
C ARG A 40 13.73 0.20 -6.61
N ASP A 41 13.99 1.49 -6.42
CA ASP A 41 14.73 2.01 -5.25
C ASP A 41 13.91 3.13 -4.63
N PRO A 42 12.86 2.83 -3.89
CA PRO A 42 12.04 3.89 -3.34
C PRO A 42 12.78 4.69 -2.27
N LEU A 43 12.68 6.01 -2.35
CA LEU A 43 13.22 6.91 -1.34
C LEU A 43 12.28 7.04 -0.15
N LEU A 44 11.00 6.81 -0.37
CA LEU A 44 9.96 7.06 0.61
C LEU A 44 8.78 6.13 0.33
N VAL A 45 8.10 5.76 1.37
CA VAL A 45 6.86 4.97 1.27
C VAL A 45 5.73 5.80 1.86
N VAL A 46 4.69 5.99 1.07
CA VAL A 46 3.46 6.63 1.53
C VAL A 46 2.41 5.55 1.72
N VAL A 47 1.92 5.44 2.95
CA VAL A 47 0.94 4.42 3.32
C VAL A 47 -0.36 5.08 3.72
N GLY A 48 -1.44 4.74 3.03
CA GLY A 48 -2.78 5.17 3.39
C GLY A 48 -3.55 4.05 4.08
N ALA A 49 -4.72 4.37 4.58
CA ALA A 49 -5.53 3.40 5.31
C ALA A 49 -6.19 2.38 4.39
N ALA A 50 -6.90 2.86 3.39
CA ALA A 50 -7.67 2.01 2.48
C ALA A 50 -7.91 2.73 1.14
N PRO A 51 -8.13 1.97 0.06
CA PRO A 51 -8.43 2.56 -1.24
C PRO A 51 -9.74 3.34 -1.25
N GLY A 52 -9.79 4.39 -2.05
CA GLY A 52 -11.03 5.07 -2.38
C GLY A 52 -11.69 4.45 -3.60
N ALA A 53 -12.85 5.02 -3.98
CA ALA A 53 -13.61 4.53 -5.13
C ALA A 53 -12.80 4.60 -6.43
N GLU A 54 -12.09 5.70 -6.64
CA GLU A 54 -11.27 5.89 -7.85
C GLU A 54 -10.08 4.93 -7.88
N ASP A 55 -9.48 4.66 -6.72
CA ASP A 55 -8.38 3.72 -6.61
C ASP A 55 -8.85 2.31 -6.96
N GLU A 56 -10.01 1.92 -6.46
CA GLU A 56 -10.61 0.62 -6.78
C GLU A 56 -10.91 0.49 -8.27
N GLU A 57 -11.47 1.54 -8.85
CA GLU A 57 -11.81 1.56 -10.27
C GLU A 57 -10.60 1.41 -11.16
N ARG A 58 -9.50 2.08 -10.81
CA ARG A 58 -8.26 2.07 -11.58
C ARG A 58 -7.29 0.96 -11.19
N GLY A 59 -7.48 0.36 -10.03
CA GLY A 59 -6.56 -0.64 -9.49
C GLY A 59 -5.21 -0.07 -9.06
N LEU A 60 -5.12 1.25 -8.89
CA LEU A 60 -3.88 1.95 -8.55
C LEU A 60 -4.04 2.75 -7.27
N PRO A 61 -3.03 2.75 -6.38
CA PRO A 61 -3.08 3.52 -5.15
C PRO A 61 -2.91 5.01 -5.44
N PHE A 62 -3.58 5.82 -4.63
CA PHE A 62 -3.47 7.27 -4.69
C PHE A 62 -3.72 7.82 -6.10
N SER A 63 -4.72 7.28 -6.77
CA SER A 63 -5.04 7.66 -8.15
C SER A 63 -6.13 8.73 -8.25
N GLY A 64 -6.79 9.08 -7.13
CA GLY A 64 -7.81 10.10 -7.09
C GLY A 64 -7.29 11.47 -6.70
N ALA A 65 -8.20 12.35 -6.27
CA ALA A 65 -7.88 13.74 -5.91
C ALA A 65 -6.87 13.83 -4.75
N VAL A 66 -7.04 12.99 -3.74
CA VAL A 66 -6.11 12.95 -2.60
C VAL A 66 -4.72 12.54 -3.06
N GLY A 67 -4.64 11.56 -3.94
CA GLY A 67 -3.36 11.13 -4.52
C GLY A 67 -2.67 12.23 -5.31
N SER A 68 -3.42 12.97 -6.11
CA SER A 68 -2.88 14.12 -6.85
C SER A 68 -2.34 15.18 -5.90
N PHE A 69 -3.05 15.44 -4.82
CA PHE A 69 -2.61 16.39 -3.79
C PHE A 69 -1.30 15.92 -3.14
N VAL A 70 -1.23 14.64 -2.78
CA VAL A 70 -0.02 14.08 -2.15
C VAL A 70 1.17 14.14 -3.10
N ARG A 71 0.98 13.76 -4.36
CA ARG A 71 2.05 13.83 -5.36
C ARG A 71 2.51 15.26 -5.60
N GLY A 72 1.57 16.20 -5.65
CA GLY A 72 1.91 17.61 -5.77
C GLY A 72 2.70 18.13 -4.58
N ALA A 73 2.32 17.76 -3.38
CA ALA A 73 3.02 18.13 -2.16
C ALA A 73 4.44 17.55 -2.13
N LEU A 74 4.62 16.31 -2.54
CA LEU A 74 5.92 15.67 -2.63
C LEU A 74 6.81 16.39 -3.64
N ALA A 75 6.27 16.71 -4.80
CA ALA A 75 7.02 17.43 -5.84
C ALA A 75 7.44 18.83 -5.35
N THR A 76 6.55 19.52 -4.65
CA THR A 76 6.86 20.82 -4.06
C THR A 76 7.96 20.72 -3.01
N ALA A 77 8.00 19.63 -2.27
CA ALA A 77 9.03 19.37 -1.28
C ALA A 77 10.36 18.90 -1.90
N GLY A 78 10.44 18.77 -3.21
CA GLY A 78 11.65 18.32 -3.89
C GLY A 78 11.77 16.79 -3.97
N VAL A 79 10.72 16.05 -3.71
CA VAL A 79 10.72 14.60 -3.81
C VAL A 79 10.06 14.19 -5.12
N ASP A 80 10.78 13.40 -5.91
CA ASP A 80 10.25 12.88 -7.17
C ASP A 80 9.23 11.79 -6.87
N PRO A 81 7.95 11.99 -7.22
CA PRO A 81 6.91 10.98 -6.93
C PRO A 81 7.16 9.63 -7.61
N THR A 82 7.96 9.59 -8.68
CA THR A 82 8.29 8.32 -9.34
C THR A 82 9.26 7.46 -8.52
N GLN A 83 9.87 8.05 -7.48
CA GLN A 83 10.76 7.34 -6.56
C GLN A 83 10.08 7.03 -5.23
N VAL A 84 8.79 7.22 -5.15
CA VAL A 84 8.01 7.00 -3.94
C VAL A 84 7.13 5.77 -4.12
N ALA A 85 7.15 4.90 -3.13
CA ALA A 85 6.23 3.77 -3.09
C ALA A 85 4.90 4.22 -2.50
N PHE A 86 3.82 3.77 -3.07
CA PHE A 86 2.47 4.05 -2.60
C PHE A 86 1.76 2.75 -2.28
N ALA A 87 1.18 2.68 -1.10
CA ALA A 87 0.48 1.49 -0.65
C ALA A 87 -0.66 1.85 0.30
N TYR A 88 -1.51 0.89 0.55
CA TYR A 88 -2.56 0.99 1.56
C TYR A 88 -2.40 -0.13 2.58
N LEU A 89 -2.85 0.10 3.81
CA LEU A 89 -2.87 -0.94 4.83
C LEU A 89 -3.79 -2.08 4.42
N THR A 90 -4.91 -1.76 3.78
CA THR A 90 -5.79 -2.76 3.18
C THR A 90 -5.81 -2.53 1.68
N ARG A 91 -6.02 -3.61 0.92
CA ARG A 91 -6.08 -3.53 -0.54
C ARG A 91 -7.50 -3.46 -1.08
N CYS A 92 -8.46 -3.52 -0.19
CA CYS A 92 -9.88 -3.51 -0.51
C CYS A 92 -10.54 -2.28 0.10
N ARG A 93 -11.53 -1.78 -0.64
CA ARG A 93 -12.31 -0.64 -0.20
C ARG A 93 -13.30 -1.03 0.89
#